data_83a85070ba45a1d5ec69a82b280af291
#
_entry.id   83a85070ba45a1d5ec69a82b280af291
#
_cell.length_a   1.000
_cell.length_b   1.000
_cell.length_c   1.000
_cell.angle_alpha   90.00
_cell.angle_beta   90.00
_cell.angle_gamma   90.00
#
_symmetry.space_group_name_H-M   'P 1'
#
loop_
_entity.id
_entity.type
_entity.pdbx_description
1 polymer ?
#
loop_
_entity_poly.entity_id
_entity_poly.type
_entity_poly.pdbx_seq_one_letter_code
_entity_poly.pdbx_strand_id
1 'polypeptide(L)'
;MGAQSARHTVLVVEDDPSIRTLLASVLNAAGYSVVPAADGREAIGETGRCRPDLIVLDVTLPDTDGFAVTRELRSRGDYTPVLFLTARTDIEDRIIGLSSGGDDYVTKPFHVQELLLRIRAILRRTAGSSRPPAERPPLRYADLRVDRDRHTVHRAGQPVQLSPTEFRLLVCLVSHPEKVLEKQEILQEVWQYGFAGDTRIVDTYIKNLRRKTGHTGPPLIHTVRGVGYCLRLPRADAP
;
A
#
# COMPACT_ATOMS: atom_id res chain seq x y z
N MET A 1 34.45 -2.89 -11.68
CA MET A 1 33.82 -1.92 -10.77
C MET A 1 32.32 -2.12 -10.87
N GLY A 2 31.75 -2.90 -9.92
CA GLY A 2 30.31 -3.20 -9.91
C GLY A 2 29.52 -1.98 -9.55
N ALA A 3 28.49 -1.66 -10.32
CA ALA A 3 27.51 -0.65 -9.99
C ALA A 3 26.91 -1.00 -8.62
N GLN A 4 27.17 -0.18 -7.60
CA GLN A 4 26.46 -0.26 -6.33
C GLN A 4 24.99 0.03 -6.64
N SER A 5 24.19 -1.01 -6.67
CA SER A 5 22.73 -0.87 -6.66
C SER A 5 22.37 0.05 -5.49
N ALA A 6 21.69 1.17 -5.77
CA ALA A 6 21.28 2.11 -4.75
C ALA A 6 20.52 1.33 -3.66
N ARG A 7 21.00 1.41 -2.41
CA ARG A 7 20.37 0.74 -1.28
C ARG A 7 19.05 1.45 -0.99
N HIS A 8 17.97 0.68 -0.90
CA HIS A 8 16.70 1.25 -0.45
C HIS A 8 16.82 1.79 0.98
N THR A 9 16.23 2.95 1.20
CA THR A 9 16.18 3.60 2.51
C THR A 9 14.86 3.22 3.21
N VAL A 10 14.96 2.66 4.41
CA VAL A 10 13.84 2.28 5.25
C VAL A 10 13.82 3.15 6.51
N LEU A 11 12.76 3.92 6.71
CA LEU A 11 12.50 4.63 7.96
C LEU A 11 11.86 3.66 8.94
N VAL A 12 12.45 3.49 10.11
CA VAL A 12 11.95 2.63 11.21
C VAL A 12 11.47 3.51 12.34
N VAL A 13 10.17 3.48 12.59
CA VAL A 13 9.51 4.27 13.64
C VAL A 13 9.02 3.32 14.74
N GLU A 14 9.65 3.37 15.88
CA GLU A 14 9.40 2.47 17.01
C GLU A 14 9.86 3.19 18.29
N ASP A 15 9.03 3.25 19.32
CA ASP A 15 9.35 3.95 20.57
C ASP A 15 10.29 3.15 21.47
N ASP A 16 10.15 1.81 21.51
CA ASP A 16 11.06 0.95 22.27
C ASP A 16 12.46 0.95 21.63
N PRO A 17 13.51 1.44 22.35
CA PRO A 17 14.86 1.53 21.80
C PRO A 17 15.47 0.16 21.49
N SER A 18 15.08 -0.90 22.20
CA SER A 18 15.58 -2.25 22.00
C SER A 18 15.03 -2.85 20.69
N ILE A 19 13.72 -2.68 20.47
CA ILE A 19 13.05 -3.13 19.23
C ILE A 19 13.57 -2.31 18.05
N ARG A 20 13.68 -0.99 18.21
CA ARG A 20 14.20 -0.09 17.17
C ARG A 20 15.63 -0.46 16.75
N THR A 21 16.51 -0.74 17.73
CA THR A 21 17.89 -1.19 17.48
C THR A 21 17.92 -2.56 16.79
N LEU A 22 17.10 -3.51 17.22
CA LEU A 22 16.99 -4.81 16.61
C LEU A 22 16.56 -4.69 15.15
N LEU A 23 15.51 -3.93 14.87
CA LEU A 23 15.01 -3.70 13.51
C LEU A 23 16.08 -3.06 12.63
N ALA A 24 16.76 -2.04 13.13
CA ALA A 24 17.84 -1.37 12.40
C ALA A 24 18.99 -2.35 12.08
N SER A 25 19.39 -3.17 13.02
CA SER A 25 20.47 -4.15 12.84
C SER A 25 20.09 -5.19 11.79
N VAL A 26 18.89 -5.75 11.87
CA VAL A 26 18.39 -6.76 10.93
C VAL A 26 18.26 -6.21 9.52
N LEU A 27 17.71 -5.00 9.38
CA LEU A 27 17.51 -4.37 8.08
C LEU A 27 18.84 -3.95 7.44
N ASN A 28 19.79 -3.42 8.23
CA ASN A 28 21.14 -3.13 7.74
C ASN A 28 21.85 -4.41 7.26
N ALA A 29 21.75 -5.50 8.01
CA ALA A 29 22.30 -6.81 7.61
C ALA A 29 21.63 -7.34 6.32
N ALA A 30 20.37 -7.02 6.08
CA ALA A 30 19.66 -7.37 4.86
C ALA A 30 19.97 -6.45 3.66
N GLY A 31 20.84 -5.44 3.85
CA GLY A 31 21.33 -4.55 2.78
C GLY A 31 20.53 -3.26 2.60
N TYR A 32 19.64 -2.91 3.50
CA TYR A 32 18.92 -1.63 3.50
C TYR A 32 19.73 -0.53 4.18
N SER A 33 19.44 0.73 3.85
CA SER A 33 19.86 1.89 4.65
C SER A 33 18.73 2.22 5.63
N VAL A 34 19.04 2.30 6.93
CA VAL A 34 18.00 2.50 7.95
C VAL A 34 18.13 3.87 8.58
N VAL A 35 17.00 4.59 8.63
CA VAL A 35 16.82 5.82 9.39
C VAL A 35 15.91 5.50 10.56
N PRO A 36 16.35 5.64 11.83
CA PRO A 36 15.49 5.40 12.99
C PRO A 36 14.72 6.67 13.36
N ALA A 37 13.52 6.50 13.92
CA ALA A 37 12.72 7.54 14.56
C ALA A 37 12.05 6.95 15.82
N ALA A 38 11.89 7.75 16.87
CA ALA A 38 11.36 7.30 18.15
C ALA A 38 9.86 7.65 18.35
N ASP A 39 9.34 8.59 17.56
CA ASP A 39 7.97 9.08 17.69
C ASP A 39 7.40 9.54 16.33
N GLY A 40 6.12 9.90 16.33
CA GLY A 40 5.42 10.32 15.11
C GLY A 40 5.90 11.65 14.56
N ARG A 41 6.31 12.58 15.41
CA ARG A 41 6.83 13.89 15.00
C ARG A 41 8.17 13.72 14.28
N GLU A 42 9.07 12.92 14.85
CA GLU A 42 10.35 12.59 14.23
C GLU A 42 10.14 11.85 12.90
N ALA A 43 9.19 10.89 12.86
CA ALA A 43 8.84 10.17 11.65
C ALA A 43 8.45 11.09 10.50
N ILE A 44 7.56 12.06 10.75
CA ILE A 44 7.12 13.04 9.74
C ILE A 44 8.30 13.91 9.26
N GLY A 45 9.15 14.36 10.19
CA GLY A 45 10.34 15.16 9.87
C GLY A 45 11.34 14.39 9.01
N GLU A 46 11.66 13.16 9.41
CA GLU A 46 12.60 12.30 8.69
C GLU A 46 12.08 11.88 7.31
N THR A 47 10.77 11.63 7.16
CA THR A 47 10.17 11.33 5.85
C THR A 47 10.42 12.46 4.86
N GLY A 48 10.25 13.71 5.26
CA GLY A 48 10.53 14.88 4.42
C GLY A 48 12.02 15.05 4.09
N ARG A 49 12.92 14.70 5.02
CA ARG A 49 14.36 14.87 4.90
C ARG A 49 15.04 13.79 4.06
N CYS A 50 14.76 12.52 4.34
CA CYS A 50 15.45 11.39 3.72
C CYS A 50 14.69 10.75 2.57
N ARG A 51 13.40 11.06 2.38
CA ARG A 51 12.52 10.48 1.35
C ARG A 51 12.67 8.96 1.28
N PRO A 52 12.27 8.24 2.33
CA PRO A 52 12.48 6.79 2.40
C PRO A 52 11.66 6.06 1.33
N ASP A 53 12.15 4.89 0.91
CA ASP A 53 11.44 4.00 -0.01
C ASP A 53 10.33 3.21 0.70
N LEU A 54 10.41 3.10 2.03
CA LEU A 54 9.44 2.41 2.89
C LEU A 54 9.53 2.96 4.31
N ILE A 55 8.38 3.03 4.97
CA ILE A 55 8.27 3.31 6.41
C ILE A 55 7.79 2.03 7.11
N VAL A 56 8.55 1.53 8.08
CA VAL A 56 8.13 0.53 9.05
C VAL A 56 7.69 1.28 10.30
N LEU A 57 6.41 1.22 10.64
CA LEU A 57 5.78 2.14 11.57
C LEU A 57 5.02 1.40 12.66
N ASP A 58 5.42 1.58 13.91
CA ASP A 58 4.58 1.12 15.02
C ASP A 58 3.26 1.89 15.06
N VAL A 59 2.21 1.16 15.34
CA VAL A 59 0.88 1.76 15.54
C VAL A 59 0.81 2.52 16.86
N THR A 60 1.50 2.04 17.91
CA THR A 60 1.47 2.65 19.24
C THR A 60 2.73 3.49 19.42
N LEU A 61 2.59 4.82 19.38
CA LEU A 61 3.67 5.78 19.60
C LEU A 61 3.35 6.67 20.81
N PRO A 62 4.37 7.26 21.45
CA PRO A 62 4.18 8.03 22.70
C PRO A 62 3.44 9.35 22.48
N ASP A 63 3.53 9.95 21.30
CA ASP A 63 2.98 11.26 20.97
C ASP A 63 1.71 11.19 20.11
N THR A 64 1.49 10.09 19.39
CA THR A 64 0.37 9.91 18.46
C THR A 64 0.17 8.44 18.12
N ASP A 65 -0.84 8.10 17.31
CA ASP A 65 -0.93 6.76 16.72
C ASP A 65 -0.32 6.72 15.30
N GLY A 66 0.25 5.58 14.91
CA GLY A 66 0.86 5.41 13.59
C GLY A 66 -0.13 5.60 12.44
N PHE A 67 -1.42 5.41 12.68
CA PHE A 67 -2.46 5.68 11.67
C PHE A 67 -2.63 7.19 11.45
N ALA A 68 -2.51 8.00 12.51
CA ALA A 68 -2.53 9.46 12.41
C ALA A 68 -1.29 9.97 11.65
N VAL A 69 -0.10 9.42 11.92
CA VAL A 69 1.12 9.72 11.15
C VAL A 69 0.89 9.45 9.66
N THR A 70 0.33 8.28 9.32
CA THR A 70 0.05 7.92 7.93
C THR A 70 -0.95 8.88 7.29
N ARG A 71 -2.05 9.22 7.98
CA ARG A 71 -3.03 10.19 7.48
C ARG A 71 -2.39 11.55 7.21
N GLU A 72 -1.51 12.01 8.10
CA GLU A 72 -0.80 13.28 7.94
C GLU A 72 0.13 13.26 6.72
N LEU A 73 0.91 12.18 6.53
CA LEU A 73 1.75 12.03 5.34
C LEU A 73 0.90 12.06 4.05
N ARG A 74 -0.22 11.34 4.02
CA ARG A 74 -1.15 11.33 2.86
C ARG A 74 -1.78 12.70 2.60
N SER A 75 -2.09 13.46 3.65
CA SER A 75 -2.62 14.84 3.52
C SER A 75 -1.61 15.79 2.88
N ARG A 76 -0.32 15.55 3.10
CA ARG A 76 0.80 16.29 2.48
C ARG A 76 1.15 15.80 1.06
N GLY A 77 0.43 14.82 0.53
CA GLY A 77 0.70 14.22 -0.78
C GLY A 77 1.87 13.23 -0.77
N ASP A 78 2.34 12.82 0.40
CA ASP A 78 3.37 11.78 0.52
C ASP A 78 2.71 10.40 0.52
N TYR A 79 3.05 9.60 -0.48
CA TYR A 79 2.54 8.24 -0.70
C TYR A 79 3.64 7.18 -0.49
N THR A 80 4.70 7.50 0.25
CA THR A 80 5.70 6.51 0.69
C THR A 80 4.98 5.30 1.29
N PRO A 81 5.32 4.07 0.87
CA PRO A 81 4.71 2.86 1.40
C PRO A 81 4.87 2.76 2.92
N VAL A 82 3.83 2.28 3.60
CA VAL A 82 3.84 2.10 5.06
C VAL A 82 3.52 0.64 5.41
N LEU A 83 4.44 -0.01 6.11
CA LEU A 83 4.25 -1.30 6.76
C LEU A 83 4.03 -1.08 8.26
N PHE A 84 2.83 -1.36 8.74
CA PHE A 84 2.55 -1.22 10.17
C PHE A 84 3.11 -2.38 10.98
N LEU A 85 3.68 -2.05 12.14
CA LEU A 85 3.91 -3.00 13.23
C LEU A 85 2.82 -2.79 14.28
N THR A 86 2.15 -3.84 14.73
CA THR A 86 1.04 -3.70 15.69
C THR A 86 0.99 -4.84 16.68
N ALA A 87 0.82 -4.51 17.96
CA ALA A 87 0.45 -5.49 18.98
C ALA A 87 -1.05 -5.84 18.93
N ARG A 88 -1.84 -5.07 18.19
CA ARG A 88 -3.28 -5.24 18.07
C ARG A 88 -3.58 -6.38 17.12
N THR A 89 -4.13 -7.45 17.66
CA THR A 89 -4.53 -8.65 16.91
C THR A 89 -5.92 -8.53 16.32
N ASP A 90 -6.71 -7.57 16.79
CA ASP A 90 -8.09 -7.40 16.37
C ASP A 90 -8.18 -6.92 14.92
N ILE A 91 -9.08 -7.57 14.21
CA ILE A 91 -9.28 -7.35 12.78
C ILE A 91 -9.75 -5.93 12.49
N GLU A 92 -10.53 -5.34 13.40
CA GLU A 92 -11.02 -3.96 13.28
C GLU A 92 -9.87 -2.95 13.28
N ASP A 93 -8.88 -3.11 14.14
CA ASP A 93 -7.69 -2.26 14.18
C ASP A 93 -6.85 -2.36 12.91
N ARG A 94 -6.74 -3.56 12.33
CA ARG A 94 -6.08 -3.77 11.04
C ARG A 94 -6.82 -3.08 9.90
N ILE A 95 -8.15 -3.14 9.90
CA ILE A 95 -9.01 -2.45 8.94
C ILE A 95 -8.84 -0.94 9.06
N ILE A 96 -8.76 -0.40 10.28
CA ILE A 96 -8.53 1.03 10.53
C ILE A 96 -7.17 1.46 9.96
N GLY A 97 -6.11 0.68 10.22
CA GLY A 97 -4.76 0.95 9.73
C GLY A 97 -4.67 1.02 8.21
N LEU A 98 -5.25 0.05 7.56
CA LEU A 98 -5.27 0.00 6.11
C LEU A 98 -6.19 1.07 5.50
N SER A 99 -7.26 1.47 6.23
CA SER A 99 -8.13 2.59 5.84
C SER A 99 -7.42 3.93 5.87
N SER A 100 -6.40 4.10 6.72
CA SER A 100 -5.59 5.32 6.79
C SER A 100 -4.55 5.43 5.67
N GLY A 101 -4.44 4.44 4.78
CA GLY A 101 -3.55 4.46 3.62
C GLY A 101 -2.24 3.70 3.81
N GLY A 102 -2.16 2.80 4.80
CA GLY A 102 -1.06 1.84 4.92
C GLY A 102 -1.08 0.80 3.81
N ASP A 103 0.01 0.12 3.58
CA ASP A 103 0.16 -0.85 2.48
C ASP A 103 0.18 -2.30 2.95
N ASP A 104 0.58 -2.54 4.20
CA ASP A 104 0.58 -3.86 4.82
C ASP A 104 0.75 -3.72 6.34
N TYR A 105 0.65 -4.84 7.07
CA TYR A 105 0.88 -4.88 8.51
C TYR A 105 1.57 -6.18 8.94
N VAL A 106 2.26 -6.12 10.08
CA VAL A 106 2.87 -7.26 10.78
C VAL A 106 2.47 -7.19 12.25
N THR A 107 1.99 -8.30 12.80
CA THR A 107 1.61 -8.36 14.22
C THR A 107 2.80 -8.65 15.12
N LYS A 108 2.90 -7.95 16.23
CA LYS A 108 3.85 -8.27 17.31
C LYS A 108 3.26 -9.40 18.21
N PRO A 109 4.04 -10.43 18.60
CA PRO A 109 5.43 -10.66 18.22
C PRO A 109 5.55 -11.16 16.78
N PHE A 110 6.58 -10.73 16.05
CA PHE A 110 6.80 -11.08 14.65
C PHE A 110 8.07 -11.91 14.45
N HIS A 111 8.06 -12.69 13.39
CA HIS A 111 9.28 -13.34 12.92
C HIS A 111 10.04 -12.40 11.96
N VAL A 112 11.34 -12.23 12.20
CA VAL A 112 12.21 -11.39 11.36
C VAL A 112 12.13 -11.77 9.88
N GLN A 113 12.04 -13.05 9.57
CA GLN A 113 11.91 -13.52 8.18
C GLN A 113 10.62 -13.04 7.52
N GLU A 114 9.50 -13.05 8.25
CA GLU A 114 8.22 -12.53 7.76
C GLU A 114 8.31 -11.04 7.44
N LEU A 115 8.86 -10.26 8.39
CA LEU A 115 9.06 -8.83 8.19
C LEU A 115 9.90 -8.54 6.94
N LEU A 116 11.04 -9.22 6.77
CA LEU A 116 11.91 -9.05 5.61
C LEU A 116 11.22 -9.45 4.29
N LEU A 117 10.42 -10.51 4.29
CA LEU A 117 9.65 -10.92 3.10
C LEU A 117 8.63 -9.85 2.70
N ARG A 118 7.92 -9.26 3.67
CA ARG A 118 6.94 -8.20 3.42
C ARG A 118 7.61 -6.92 2.91
N ILE A 119 8.71 -6.49 3.55
CA ILE A 119 9.52 -5.35 3.09
C ILE A 119 9.97 -5.55 1.65
N ARG A 120 10.57 -6.69 1.32
CA ARG A 120 11.00 -7.01 -0.05
C ARG A 120 9.84 -6.99 -1.03
N ALA A 121 8.69 -7.53 -0.63
CA ALA A 121 7.50 -7.54 -1.47
C ALA A 121 7.00 -6.12 -1.74
N ILE A 122 6.96 -5.23 -0.75
CA ILE A 122 6.56 -3.84 -0.92
C ILE A 122 7.56 -3.11 -1.82
N LEU A 123 8.85 -3.14 -1.51
CA LEU A 123 9.89 -2.44 -2.28
C LEU A 123 10.00 -2.92 -3.73
N ARG A 124 9.88 -4.23 -3.99
CA ARG A 124 9.84 -4.76 -5.37
C ARG A 124 8.67 -4.18 -6.18
N ARG A 125 7.58 -3.87 -5.53
CA ARG A 125 6.37 -3.34 -6.15
C ARG A 125 6.45 -1.84 -6.44
N THR A 126 7.24 -1.11 -5.66
CA THR A 126 7.47 0.33 -5.85
C THR A 126 8.64 0.61 -6.78
N ALA A 127 9.66 -0.23 -6.77
CA ALA A 127 10.69 -0.23 -7.79
C ALA A 127 10.02 -0.68 -9.10
N GLY A 128 9.45 0.24 -9.84
CA GLY A 128 8.94 -0.01 -11.18
C GLY A 128 9.97 -0.85 -11.94
N SER A 129 9.52 -1.87 -12.66
CA SER A 129 10.39 -2.81 -13.39
C SER A 129 11.56 -2.06 -14.00
N SER A 130 12.78 -2.42 -13.60
CA SER A 130 14.06 -1.87 -14.12
C SER A 130 14.28 -2.18 -15.61
N ARG A 131 13.22 -2.53 -16.29
CA ARG A 131 13.19 -2.72 -17.73
C ARG A 131 12.91 -1.35 -18.37
N PRO A 132 13.69 -0.92 -19.39
CA PRO A 132 13.37 0.30 -20.11
C PRO A 132 11.88 0.27 -20.48
N PRO A 133 11.15 1.39 -20.41
CA PRO A 133 9.73 1.43 -20.67
C PRO A 133 9.51 0.93 -22.10
N ALA A 134 9.19 -0.35 -22.24
CA ALA A 134 8.42 -0.76 -23.39
C ALA A 134 7.13 0.05 -23.22
N GLU A 135 6.85 0.98 -24.10
CA GLU A 135 5.67 1.84 -24.08
C GLU A 135 4.41 0.96 -24.03
N ARG A 136 4.09 0.50 -22.84
CA ARG A 136 2.85 -0.23 -22.65
C ARG A 136 1.73 0.79 -22.71
N PRO A 137 0.76 0.63 -23.59
CA PRO A 137 -0.35 1.56 -23.64
C PRO A 137 -1.02 1.58 -22.25
N PRO A 138 -1.43 2.76 -21.77
CA PRO A 138 -2.16 2.87 -20.53
C PRO A 138 -3.44 2.05 -20.59
N LEU A 139 -3.76 1.37 -19.50
CA LEU A 139 -5.04 0.69 -19.35
C LEU A 139 -6.15 1.72 -19.36
N ARG A 140 -7.23 1.43 -20.06
CA ARG A 140 -8.40 2.31 -20.16
C ARG A 140 -9.67 1.51 -19.96
N TYR A 141 -10.57 2.06 -19.16
CA TYR A 141 -11.93 1.56 -19.00
C TYR A 141 -12.88 2.73 -18.70
N ALA A 142 -13.86 2.96 -19.55
CA ALA A 142 -14.71 4.13 -19.52
C ALA A 142 -13.87 5.44 -19.47
N ASP A 143 -14.07 6.27 -18.44
CA ASP A 143 -13.34 7.51 -18.18
C ASP A 143 -12.08 7.33 -17.31
N LEU A 144 -11.73 6.08 -16.97
CA LEU A 144 -10.56 5.74 -16.17
C LEU A 144 -9.36 5.45 -17.07
N ARG A 145 -8.22 6.07 -16.77
CA ARG A 145 -6.92 5.84 -17.42
C ARG A 145 -5.88 5.53 -16.36
N VAL A 146 -5.20 4.40 -16.52
CA VAL A 146 -4.15 3.92 -15.59
C VAL A 146 -2.86 3.70 -16.37
N ASP A 147 -1.85 4.49 -16.08
CA ASP A 147 -0.51 4.37 -16.65
C ASP A 147 0.36 3.58 -15.67
N ARG A 148 0.70 2.34 -16.04
CA ARG A 148 1.46 1.42 -15.19
C ARG A 148 2.94 1.77 -15.09
N ASP A 149 3.48 2.40 -16.12
CA ASP A 149 4.90 2.73 -16.17
C ASP A 149 5.17 4.04 -15.41
N ARG A 150 4.22 4.99 -15.47
CA ARG A 150 4.30 6.27 -14.75
C ARG A 150 3.63 6.25 -13.37
N HIS A 151 2.98 5.14 -12.99
CA HIS A 151 2.18 5.02 -11.76
C HIS A 151 1.15 6.16 -11.60
N THR A 152 0.50 6.56 -12.70
CA THR A 152 -0.50 7.64 -12.67
C THR A 152 -1.88 7.12 -13.01
N VAL A 153 -2.87 7.70 -12.33
CA VAL A 153 -4.29 7.39 -12.54
C VAL A 153 -5.03 8.69 -12.80
N HIS A 154 -5.89 8.67 -13.81
CA HIS A 154 -6.81 9.77 -14.11
C HIS A 154 -8.22 9.22 -14.22
N ARG A 155 -9.19 9.93 -13.68
CA ARG A 155 -10.61 9.68 -13.85
C ARG A 155 -11.31 10.93 -14.40
N ALA A 156 -12.03 10.80 -15.51
CA ALA A 156 -12.61 11.94 -16.24
C ALA A 156 -11.58 13.08 -16.46
N GLY A 157 -10.32 12.74 -16.76
CA GLY A 157 -9.22 13.69 -16.93
C GLY A 157 -8.59 14.21 -15.64
N GLN A 158 -9.19 14.01 -14.47
CA GLN A 158 -8.68 14.48 -13.19
C GLN A 158 -7.69 13.46 -12.59
N PRO A 159 -6.55 13.90 -12.04
CA PRO A 159 -5.60 13.00 -11.40
C PRO A 159 -6.18 12.42 -10.10
N VAL A 160 -5.98 11.11 -9.90
CA VAL A 160 -6.38 10.39 -8.69
C VAL A 160 -5.14 9.91 -7.96
N GLN A 161 -4.96 10.35 -6.72
CA GLN A 161 -3.82 9.96 -5.88
C GLN A 161 -4.11 8.66 -5.13
N LEU A 162 -3.29 7.65 -5.40
CA LEU A 162 -3.43 6.31 -4.80
C LEU A 162 -2.15 5.91 -4.08
N SER A 163 -2.29 5.17 -2.97
CA SER A 163 -1.15 4.46 -2.38
C SER A 163 -0.69 3.33 -3.30
N PRO A 164 0.54 2.82 -3.14
CA PRO A 164 1.05 1.73 -3.98
C PRO A 164 0.12 0.51 -4.02
N THR A 165 -0.50 0.15 -2.91
CA THR A 165 -1.43 -0.99 -2.86
C THR A 165 -2.78 -0.68 -3.50
N GLU A 166 -3.32 0.53 -3.30
CA GLU A 166 -4.53 0.96 -4.01
C GLU A 166 -4.32 0.99 -5.52
N PHE A 167 -3.16 1.46 -5.97
CA PHE A 167 -2.79 1.46 -7.39
C PHE A 167 -2.77 0.04 -7.97
N ARG A 168 -2.13 -0.92 -7.29
CA ARG A 168 -2.11 -2.32 -7.73
C ARG A 168 -3.49 -2.94 -7.78
N LEU A 169 -4.32 -2.69 -6.75
CA LEU A 169 -5.70 -3.18 -6.75
C LEU A 169 -6.49 -2.63 -7.93
N LEU A 170 -6.31 -1.33 -8.24
CA LEU A 170 -6.96 -0.73 -9.39
C LEU A 170 -6.45 -1.35 -10.70
N VAL A 171 -5.13 -1.57 -10.84
CA VAL A 171 -4.53 -2.26 -12.00
C VAL A 171 -5.12 -3.66 -12.15
N CYS A 172 -5.21 -4.45 -11.07
CA CYS A 172 -5.83 -5.78 -11.08
C CYS A 172 -7.26 -5.72 -11.64
N LEU A 173 -8.09 -4.82 -11.11
CA LEU A 173 -9.48 -4.66 -11.57
C LEU A 173 -9.60 -4.21 -13.04
N VAL A 174 -8.76 -3.23 -13.46
CA VAL A 174 -8.79 -2.69 -14.83
C VAL A 174 -8.21 -3.67 -15.84
N SER A 175 -7.35 -4.59 -15.41
CA SER A 175 -6.82 -5.66 -16.25
C SER A 175 -7.85 -6.77 -16.55
N HIS A 176 -8.92 -6.84 -15.76
CA HIS A 176 -9.99 -7.83 -15.89
C HIS A 176 -11.37 -7.16 -15.93
N PRO A 177 -11.62 -6.25 -16.91
CA PRO A 177 -12.89 -5.55 -16.99
C PRO A 177 -14.03 -6.54 -17.24
N GLU A 178 -15.21 -6.25 -16.67
CA GLU A 178 -16.43 -7.05 -16.75
C GLU A 178 -16.35 -8.44 -16.08
N LYS A 179 -15.16 -8.90 -15.66
CA LYS A 179 -14.97 -10.15 -14.94
C LYS A 179 -15.20 -9.93 -13.45
N VAL A 180 -15.91 -10.86 -12.82
CA VAL A 180 -16.00 -10.93 -11.35
C VAL A 180 -14.72 -11.60 -10.85
N LEU A 181 -13.99 -10.90 -9.99
CA LEU A 181 -12.81 -11.43 -9.31
C LEU A 181 -13.18 -11.80 -7.89
N GLU A 182 -12.86 -13.03 -7.48
CA GLU A 182 -13.04 -13.47 -6.11
C GLU A 182 -12.06 -12.71 -5.18
N LYS A 183 -12.46 -12.53 -3.91
CA LYS A 183 -11.58 -11.84 -2.93
C LYS A 183 -10.24 -12.55 -2.76
N GLN A 184 -10.20 -13.88 -2.87
CA GLN A 184 -8.97 -14.66 -2.80
C GLN A 184 -8.07 -14.42 -4.03
N GLU A 185 -8.65 -14.38 -5.24
CA GLU A 185 -7.89 -14.07 -6.47
C GLU A 185 -7.26 -12.68 -6.35
N ILE A 186 -8.04 -11.67 -5.94
CA ILE A 186 -7.56 -10.30 -5.72
C ILE A 186 -6.43 -10.28 -4.69
N LEU A 187 -6.58 -11.02 -3.58
CA LEU A 187 -5.60 -11.07 -2.52
C LEU A 187 -4.26 -11.64 -3.02
N GLN A 188 -4.31 -12.75 -3.78
CA GLN A 188 -3.13 -13.37 -4.36
C GLN A 188 -2.43 -12.48 -5.39
N GLU A 189 -3.19 -11.83 -6.27
CA GLU A 189 -2.62 -10.97 -7.32
C GLU A 189 -2.01 -9.70 -6.74
N VAL A 190 -2.69 -9.05 -5.79
CA VAL A 190 -2.29 -7.75 -5.25
C VAL A 190 -1.23 -7.89 -4.16
N TRP A 191 -1.32 -8.90 -3.26
CA TRP A 191 -0.40 -9.06 -2.13
C TRP A 191 0.67 -10.13 -2.33
N GLN A 192 0.48 -11.12 -3.24
CA GLN A 192 1.51 -12.10 -3.72
C GLN A 192 2.16 -13.01 -2.65
N TYR A 193 1.71 -13.03 -1.43
CA TYR A 193 2.14 -13.98 -0.40
C TYR A 193 0.94 -14.42 0.42
N GLY A 194 1.06 -15.61 1.01
CA GLY A 194 0.00 -16.24 1.76
C GLY A 194 -0.49 -15.37 2.91
N PHE A 195 -1.39 -14.49 2.59
CA PHE A 195 -2.23 -13.85 3.58
C PHE A 195 -3.04 -14.98 4.20
N ALA A 196 -2.80 -15.30 5.46
CA ALA A 196 -3.51 -16.35 6.17
C ALA A 196 -5.02 -16.00 6.30
N GLY A 197 -5.74 -16.09 5.18
CA GLY A 197 -7.18 -16.18 5.12
C GLY A 197 -8.02 -14.92 5.29
N ASP A 198 -7.48 -13.75 5.64
CA ASP A 198 -8.32 -12.58 5.89
C ASP A 198 -8.63 -11.74 4.63
N THR A 199 -9.69 -12.11 3.93
CA THR A 199 -10.14 -11.40 2.73
C THR A 199 -10.78 -10.04 3.00
N ARG A 200 -11.02 -9.66 4.27
CA ARG A 200 -11.62 -8.35 4.63
C ARG A 200 -10.73 -7.16 4.31
N ILE A 201 -9.43 -7.40 4.20
CA ILE A 201 -8.49 -6.39 3.71
C ILE A 201 -8.89 -5.87 2.33
N VAL A 202 -9.34 -6.76 1.44
CA VAL A 202 -9.80 -6.38 0.10
C VAL A 202 -10.97 -5.41 0.19
N ASP A 203 -11.94 -5.67 1.07
CA ASP A 203 -13.11 -4.81 1.26
C ASP A 203 -12.71 -3.38 1.65
N THR A 204 -11.70 -3.26 2.52
CA THR A 204 -11.17 -1.96 2.97
C THR A 204 -10.55 -1.17 1.82
N TYR A 205 -9.70 -1.80 1.02
CA TYR A 205 -9.07 -1.14 -0.13
C TYR A 205 -10.08 -0.81 -1.23
N ILE A 206 -11.07 -1.65 -1.46
CA ILE A 206 -12.19 -1.36 -2.37
C ILE A 206 -12.97 -0.12 -1.89
N LYS A 207 -13.25 -0.02 -0.59
CA LYS A 207 -13.90 1.18 -0.02
C LYS A 207 -13.08 2.44 -0.28
N ASN A 208 -11.76 2.38 -0.07
CA ASN A 208 -10.84 3.49 -0.33
C ASN A 208 -10.81 3.86 -1.82
N LEU A 209 -10.67 2.88 -2.71
CA LEU A 209 -10.72 3.11 -4.15
C LEU A 209 -12.02 3.78 -4.58
N ARG A 210 -13.16 3.26 -4.14
CA ARG A 210 -14.47 3.86 -4.45
C ARG A 210 -14.54 5.31 -4.01
N ARG A 211 -14.06 5.62 -2.80
CA ARG A 211 -14.01 7.00 -2.29
C ARG A 211 -13.15 7.88 -3.18
N LYS A 212 -11.95 7.42 -3.60
CA LYS A 212 -10.99 8.21 -4.38
C LYS A 212 -11.36 8.32 -5.85
N THR A 213 -12.01 7.30 -6.42
CA THR A 213 -12.38 7.26 -7.84
C THR A 213 -13.85 7.62 -8.09
N GLY A 214 -14.68 7.73 -7.07
CA GLY A 214 -16.14 7.86 -7.21
C GLY A 214 -16.66 9.28 -7.38
N HIS A 215 -15.81 10.32 -7.27
CA HIS A 215 -16.27 11.72 -7.25
C HIS A 215 -16.62 12.30 -8.62
N THR A 216 -16.23 11.68 -9.73
CA THR A 216 -16.27 12.29 -11.07
C THR A 216 -17.12 11.53 -12.09
N GLY A 217 -17.97 10.59 -11.65
CA GLY A 217 -18.78 9.83 -12.60
C GLY A 217 -19.50 8.64 -11.96
N PRO A 218 -20.17 7.82 -12.76
CA PRO A 218 -20.87 6.63 -12.24
C PRO A 218 -19.90 5.65 -11.60
N PRO A 219 -20.32 4.90 -10.56
CA PRO A 219 -19.47 3.94 -9.89
C PRO A 219 -19.03 2.84 -10.87
N LEU A 220 -17.72 2.59 -10.96
CA LEU A 220 -17.16 1.54 -11.82
C LEU A 220 -16.90 0.23 -11.06
N ILE A 221 -16.62 0.30 -9.76
CA ILE A 221 -16.31 -0.89 -8.96
C ILE A 221 -17.61 -1.39 -8.29
N HIS A 222 -18.07 -2.56 -8.67
CA HIS A 222 -19.30 -3.17 -8.17
C HIS A 222 -19.01 -4.36 -7.26
N THR A 223 -19.85 -4.53 -6.25
CA THR A 223 -19.82 -5.71 -5.39
C THR A 223 -20.74 -6.78 -5.97
N VAL A 224 -20.22 -7.99 -6.13
CA VAL A 224 -21.01 -9.19 -6.38
C VAL A 224 -21.14 -9.94 -5.06
N ARG A 225 -22.32 -9.85 -4.44
CA ARG A 225 -22.54 -10.37 -3.08
C ARG A 225 -22.19 -11.85 -2.99
N GLY A 226 -21.44 -12.22 -1.94
CA GLY A 226 -20.99 -13.59 -1.69
C GLY A 226 -19.83 -14.07 -2.57
N VAL A 227 -19.40 -13.29 -3.60
CA VAL A 227 -18.34 -13.67 -4.54
C VAL A 227 -17.14 -12.73 -4.44
N GLY A 228 -17.31 -11.47 -4.83
CA GLY A 228 -16.15 -10.55 -4.91
C GLY A 228 -16.50 -9.22 -5.57
N TYR A 229 -15.63 -8.76 -6.47
CA TYR A 229 -15.72 -7.45 -7.09
C TYR A 229 -15.55 -7.51 -8.60
N CYS A 230 -16.18 -6.56 -9.28
CA CYS A 230 -16.12 -6.42 -10.73
C CYS A 230 -15.96 -4.95 -11.10
N LEU A 231 -15.10 -4.67 -12.06
CA LEU A 231 -15.02 -3.35 -12.70
C LEU A 231 -15.94 -3.35 -13.92
N ARG A 232 -17.00 -2.56 -13.89
CA ARG A 232 -17.96 -2.44 -15.00
C ARG A 232 -18.68 -1.10 -14.97
N LEU A 233 -19.26 -0.71 -16.09
CA LEU A 233 -20.24 0.38 -16.12
C LEU A 233 -21.53 -0.06 -15.42
N PRO A 234 -22.26 0.88 -14.81
CA PRO A 234 -23.62 0.59 -14.35
C PRO A 234 -24.45 0.05 -15.51
N ARG A 235 -25.21 -1.00 -15.30
CA ARG A 235 -26.19 -1.43 -16.30
C ARG A 235 -27.29 -0.37 -16.38
N ALA A 236 -27.68 0.00 -17.58
CA ALA A 236 -28.74 0.99 -17.80
C ALA A 236 -30.11 0.53 -17.27
N ASP A 237 -30.26 -0.76 -16.96
CA ASP A 237 -31.50 -1.38 -16.51
C ASP A 237 -31.25 -2.19 -15.22
N ALA A 238 -31.22 -1.51 -14.09
CA ALA A 238 -31.50 -2.13 -12.80
C ALA A 238 -32.45 -1.18 -12.05
N PRO A 239 -33.73 -1.61 -11.84
CA PRO A 239 -34.67 -0.85 -11.05
C PRO A 239 -34.22 -0.70 -9.60
#